data_2a7b55fff3e3dbf76b64d9ab9f6c1f33
#
_entry.id   2a7b55fff3e3dbf76b64d9ab9f6c1f33
#
_cell.length_a   1.000
_cell.length_b   1.000
_cell.length_c   1.000
_cell.angle_alpha   90.00
_cell.angle_beta   90.00
_cell.angle_gamma   90.00
#
_symmetry.space_group_name_H-M   'P 1'
#
loop_
_entity.id
_entity.type
_entity.pdbx_description
1 polymer ?
#
loop_
_entity_poly.entity_id
_entity_poly.type
_entity_poly.pdbx_seq_one_letter_code
_entity_poly.pdbx_strand_id
1 'polypeptide(L)'
;MVKKTIGIMTFTTSLRNYGQILQAYALQSYLRDKGHNAVIINYDMRARLELNREAHLARLKYFIKNIPPVRRRLMRGHMELPDLCHFRRFKEQHMTFSPITYHTLRDLQRRPFEADVYMTGSDQVWGVHIPNIEPYLLNFGRPDTPRVAYAASFGRVKFSRHELRYIPPLLRRYKAVGVRETSGIEACQTLRYPDAVLTPDPTILRTREQWDSLSGGRNPFRTDKTRVFVYSCYLPKGTLPAIATSLSGDKEIITADIVNDDPAYSHLSIEEWIGAVKNADYVVTNSFHCTMFSLYFNKPFVVFKYRPGYCGSMNTRLDSILSQLRLTDRFIAFDDQDKTEQVLRTPIDWSEVNERLEDMRRIGADFLETNI
;
A
#
# COMPACT_ATOMS: atom_id res chain seq x y z
N MET A 1 -4.73 21.47 20.61
CA MET A 1 -4.94 20.02 20.89
C MET A 1 -3.88 19.54 21.88
N VAL A 2 -4.23 18.62 22.77
CA VAL A 2 -3.27 17.98 23.69
C VAL A 2 -2.40 17.04 22.87
N LYS A 3 -1.07 17.15 23.03
CA LYS A 3 -0.11 16.25 22.38
C LYS A 3 -0.28 14.83 22.92
N LYS A 4 -0.48 13.85 22.03
CA LYS A 4 -0.61 12.43 22.34
C LYS A 4 0.49 11.60 21.71
N THR A 5 0.85 10.49 22.36
CA THR A 5 1.66 9.43 21.75
C THR A 5 0.73 8.44 21.05
N ILE A 6 0.92 8.26 19.74
CA ILE A 6 0.08 7.40 18.90
C ILE A 6 0.92 6.24 18.38
N GLY A 7 0.57 5.02 18.78
CA GLY A 7 1.21 3.79 18.30
C GLY A 7 0.50 3.27 17.05
N ILE A 8 1.13 3.39 15.88
CA ILE A 8 0.56 2.98 14.58
C ILE A 8 0.98 1.55 14.25
N MET A 9 0.01 0.68 14.01
CA MET A 9 0.21 -0.69 13.53
C MET A 9 -0.21 -0.78 12.07
N THR A 10 0.75 -0.90 11.16
CA THR A 10 0.54 -1.06 9.72
C THR A 10 1.69 -1.80 9.07
N PHE A 11 1.58 -2.10 7.78
CA PHE A 11 2.65 -2.75 7.02
C PHE A 11 3.77 -1.78 6.70
N THR A 12 5.02 -2.18 7.02
CA THR A 12 6.24 -1.42 6.70
C THR A 12 7.42 -2.31 6.35
N THR A 13 7.21 -3.62 6.27
CA THR A 13 8.31 -4.59 6.11
C THR A 13 8.75 -4.76 4.65
N SER A 14 7.97 -4.31 3.68
CA SER A 14 8.36 -4.40 2.27
C SER A 14 9.61 -3.58 1.97
N LEU A 15 10.43 -4.11 1.08
CA LEU A 15 11.59 -3.44 0.49
C LEU A 15 11.38 -3.13 -1.00
N ARG A 16 10.14 -3.30 -1.52
CA ARG A 16 9.81 -3.10 -2.93
C ARG A 16 8.43 -2.50 -3.17
N ASN A 17 7.56 -2.48 -2.16
CA ASN A 17 6.22 -1.93 -2.28
C ASN A 17 6.20 -0.46 -1.86
N TYR A 18 6.33 0.43 -2.84
CA TYR A 18 6.30 1.88 -2.63
C TYR A 18 5.04 2.32 -1.89
N GLY A 19 3.88 1.86 -2.32
CA GLY A 19 2.60 2.20 -1.71
C GLY A 19 2.52 1.84 -0.24
N GLN A 20 3.06 0.67 0.14
CA GLN A 20 3.08 0.23 1.54
C GLN A 20 3.86 1.19 2.44
N ILE A 21 4.97 1.70 1.97
CA ILE A 21 5.81 2.63 2.74
C ILE A 21 5.20 4.04 2.72
N LEU A 22 4.74 4.49 1.56
CA LEU A 22 4.21 5.84 1.38
C LEU A 22 2.92 6.09 2.17
N GLN A 23 2.02 5.08 2.28
CA GLN A 23 0.82 5.22 3.11
C GLN A 23 1.17 5.30 4.61
N ALA A 24 2.14 4.50 5.08
CA ALA A 24 2.57 4.53 6.47
C ALA A 24 3.28 5.84 6.82
N TYR A 25 4.16 6.31 5.94
CA TYR A 25 4.81 7.61 6.04
C TYR A 25 3.78 8.75 6.08
N ALA A 26 2.80 8.75 5.18
CA ALA A 26 1.80 9.80 5.07
C ALA A 26 0.98 9.92 6.37
N LEU A 27 0.50 8.80 6.91
CA LEU A 27 -0.25 8.79 8.17
C LEU A 27 0.60 9.30 9.34
N GLN A 28 1.82 8.79 9.48
CA GLN A 28 2.73 9.21 10.55
C GLN A 28 3.07 10.70 10.44
N SER A 29 3.42 11.18 9.24
CA SER A 29 3.77 12.57 9.00
C SER A 29 2.61 13.50 9.30
N TYR A 30 1.40 13.17 8.82
CA TYR A 30 0.20 13.97 9.08
C TYR A 30 -0.05 14.15 10.59
N LEU A 31 0.00 13.04 11.33
CA LEU A 31 -0.21 13.09 12.79
C LEU A 31 0.86 13.91 13.51
N ARG A 32 2.09 13.90 13.01
CA ARG A 32 3.18 14.73 13.54
C ARG A 32 3.01 16.20 13.19
N ASP A 33 2.58 16.50 11.97
CA ASP A 33 2.28 17.86 11.55
C ASP A 33 1.14 18.47 12.41
N LYS A 34 0.24 17.61 12.94
CA LYS A 34 -0.79 17.99 13.93
C LYS A 34 -0.27 18.04 15.39
N GLY A 35 1.03 17.85 15.60
CA GLY A 35 1.69 18.00 16.92
C GLY A 35 1.72 16.73 17.78
N HIS A 36 1.26 15.59 17.29
CA HIS A 36 1.30 14.32 18.02
C HIS A 36 2.67 13.63 17.92
N ASN A 37 3.00 12.78 18.89
CA ASN A 37 4.13 11.87 18.84
C ASN A 37 3.68 10.55 18.18
N ALA A 38 3.63 10.52 16.84
CA ALA A 38 3.23 9.33 16.09
C ALA A 38 4.44 8.41 15.86
N VAL A 39 4.31 7.16 16.29
CA VAL A 39 5.35 6.13 16.23
C VAL A 39 4.79 4.87 15.59
N ILE A 40 5.47 4.33 14.59
CA ILE A 40 5.09 3.05 13.98
C ILE A 40 5.58 1.93 14.89
N ILE A 41 4.70 1.05 15.29
CA ILE A 41 5.05 -0.15 16.05
C ILE A 41 5.78 -1.10 15.11
N ASN A 42 7.07 -1.32 15.37
CA ASN A 42 7.93 -2.14 14.53
C ASN A 42 7.58 -3.63 14.68
N TYR A 43 6.68 -4.12 13.81
CA TYR A 43 6.22 -5.50 13.83
C TYR A 43 6.67 -6.24 12.57
N ASP A 44 7.54 -7.22 12.74
CA ASP A 44 8.07 -8.05 11.64
C ASP A 44 7.67 -9.52 11.80
N MET A 45 6.65 -9.93 11.05
CA MET A 45 6.17 -11.32 11.01
C MET A 45 7.14 -12.30 10.35
N ARG A 46 8.11 -11.81 9.56
CA ARG A 46 8.99 -12.67 8.73
C ARG A 46 9.89 -13.54 9.58
N ALA A 47 10.35 -13.06 10.71
CA ALA A 47 11.17 -13.83 11.64
C ALA A 47 10.48 -15.13 12.10
N ARG A 48 9.14 -15.14 12.23
CA ARG A 48 8.38 -16.35 12.55
C ARG A 48 8.31 -17.34 11.36
N LEU A 49 8.29 -16.81 10.15
CA LEU A 49 8.34 -17.64 8.94
C LEU A 49 9.72 -18.29 8.80
N GLU A 50 10.78 -17.62 9.24
CA GLU A 50 12.14 -18.18 9.28
C GLU A 50 12.32 -19.23 10.39
N LEU A 51 11.78 -19.00 11.57
CA LEU A 51 11.78 -20.00 12.67
C LEU A 51 10.95 -21.25 12.33
N ASN A 52 9.83 -21.09 11.63
CA ASN A 52 9.08 -22.22 11.06
C ASN A 52 9.76 -22.82 9.82
N ARG A 53 10.67 -22.08 9.20
CA ARG A 53 11.43 -22.55 8.02
C ARG A 53 12.40 -23.68 8.37
N GLU A 54 12.92 -23.76 9.59
CA GLU A 54 13.71 -24.93 10.02
C GLU A 54 12.86 -26.19 10.10
N ALA A 55 11.64 -26.11 10.59
CA ALA A 55 10.69 -27.23 10.56
C ALA A 55 10.15 -27.51 9.14
N HIS A 56 10.00 -26.47 8.30
CA HIS A 56 9.67 -26.62 6.87
C HIS A 56 10.88 -26.98 6.01
N LEU A 57 12.11 -26.58 6.35
CA LEU A 57 13.33 -26.97 5.65
C LEU A 57 13.59 -28.49 5.81
N ALA A 58 13.22 -29.09 6.92
CA ALA A 58 13.24 -30.54 7.06
C ALA A 58 12.24 -31.21 6.08
N ARG A 59 11.07 -30.63 5.87
CA ARG A 59 10.09 -31.07 4.85
C ARG A 59 10.52 -30.66 3.43
N LEU A 60 11.10 -29.50 3.25
CA LEU A 60 11.60 -28.99 1.97
C LEU A 60 12.86 -29.72 1.50
N LYS A 61 13.76 -30.15 2.40
CA LYS A 61 14.90 -31.01 2.07
C LYS A 61 14.45 -32.33 1.44
N TYR A 62 13.30 -32.84 1.82
CA TYR A 62 12.69 -34.01 1.19
C TYR A 62 12.17 -33.70 -0.23
N PHE A 63 11.61 -32.51 -0.47
CA PHE A 63 11.15 -32.07 -1.78
C PHE A 63 12.30 -31.64 -2.72
N ILE A 64 13.35 -31.02 -2.19
CA ILE A 64 14.50 -30.51 -2.96
C ILE A 64 15.35 -31.67 -3.55
N LYS A 65 15.26 -32.88 -2.97
CA LYS A 65 15.94 -34.07 -3.51
C LYS A 65 15.46 -34.45 -4.93
N ASN A 66 14.29 -33.96 -5.32
CA ASN A 66 13.63 -34.29 -6.59
C ASN A 66 13.54 -33.14 -7.61
N ILE A 67 14.30 -32.04 -7.42
CA ILE A 67 14.34 -30.91 -8.35
C ILE A 67 15.52 -31.03 -9.32
N PRO A 68 15.33 -30.87 -10.64
CA PRO A 68 16.39 -30.93 -11.63
C PRO A 68 17.54 -29.94 -11.37
N PRO A 69 18.78 -30.28 -11.72
CA PRO A 69 20.01 -29.55 -11.32
C PRO A 69 20.06 -28.08 -11.76
N VAL A 70 19.33 -27.69 -12.80
CA VAL A 70 19.29 -26.31 -13.32
C VAL A 70 18.66 -25.33 -12.32
N ARG A 71 17.65 -25.75 -11.57
CA ARG A 71 16.98 -24.93 -10.56
C ARG A 71 17.81 -24.75 -9.29
N ARG A 72 18.71 -25.68 -9.01
CA ARG A 72 19.63 -25.67 -7.86
C ARG A 72 20.70 -24.57 -7.99
N ARG A 73 21.05 -24.18 -9.23
CA ARG A 73 22.05 -23.15 -9.53
C ARG A 73 21.48 -21.74 -9.32
N LEU A 74 20.17 -21.56 -9.55
CA LEU A 74 19.45 -20.28 -9.33
C LEU A 74 19.22 -19.96 -7.85
N MET A 75 19.23 -20.96 -6.95
CA MET A 75 19.07 -20.76 -5.51
C MET A 75 20.37 -20.49 -4.76
N ARG A 76 21.55 -20.62 -5.38
CA ARG A 76 22.86 -20.37 -4.77
C ARG A 76 23.37 -18.94 -4.93
N GLY A 77 22.70 -18.11 -5.69
CA GLY A 77 23.01 -16.69 -5.76
C GLY A 77 22.31 -15.95 -4.61
N HIS A 78 22.92 -15.86 -3.44
CA HIS A 78 22.70 -14.73 -2.54
C HIS A 78 23.35 -13.53 -3.25
N MET A 79 22.66 -13.02 -4.26
CA MET A 79 22.93 -11.68 -4.74
C MET A 79 22.45 -10.76 -3.63
N GLU A 80 23.35 -10.15 -2.90
CA GLU A 80 23.05 -8.92 -2.16
C GLU A 80 22.54 -7.94 -3.22
N LEU A 81 21.24 -7.74 -3.26
CA LEU A 81 20.63 -6.81 -4.19
C LEU A 81 20.97 -5.40 -3.69
N PRO A 82 21.82 -4.63 -4.39
CA PRO A 82 22.27 -3.31 -3.93
C PRO A 82 21.11 -2.35 -3.65
N ASP A 83 19.96 -2.61 -4.22
CA ASP A 83 18.82 -1.69 -4.30
C ASP A 83 17.84 -1.77 -3.12
N LEU A 84 17.93 -2.79 -2.28
CA LEU A 84 17.08 -2.86 -1.08
C LEU A 84 17.46 -1.82 -0.02
N CYS A 85 18.62 -1.19 -0.13
CA CYS A 85 19.07 -0.13 0.76
C CYS A 85 18.22 1.14 0.66
N HIS A 86 17.62 1.46 -0.51
CA HIS A 86 16.81 2.67 -0.71
C HIS A 86 15.59 2.74 0.21
N PHE A 87 14.83 1.63 0.31
CA PHE A 87 13.69 1.57 1.21
C PHE A 87 14.09 1.65 2.68
N ARG A 88 15.24 1.05 3.05
CA ARG A 88 15.77 1.14 4.42
C ARG A 88 16.16 2.57 4.73
N ARG A 89 16.95 3.21 3.84
CA ARG A 89 17.39 4.61 3.99
C ARG A 89 16.19 5.54 4.14
N PHE A 90 15.16 5.42 3.29
CA PHE A 90 13.94 6.22 3.39
C PHE A 90 13.28 6.07 4.77
N LYS A 91 13.12 4.83 5.23
CA LYS A 91 12.53 4.57 6.56
C LYS A 91 13.36 5.17 7.68
N GLU A 92 14.67 5.06 7.64
CA GLU A 92 15.59 5.63 8.64
C GLU A 92 15.56 7.15 8.64
N GLN A 93 15.44 7.78 7.48
CA GLN A 93 15.46 9.24 7.34
C GLN A 93 14.11 9.91 7.64
N HIS A 94 13.00 9.27 7.29
CA HIS A 94 11.68 9.91 7.26
C HIS A 94 10.66 9.33 8.24
N MET A 95 10.92 8.16 8.82
CA MET A 95 9.96 7.46 9.67
C MET A 95 10.52 7.19 11.07
N THR A 96 9.65 7.11 12.05
CA THR A 96 10.03 6.75 13.43
C THR A 96 9.33 5.47 13.83
N PHE A 97 10.11 4.54 14.28
CA PHE A 97 9.65 3.23 14.73
C PHE A 97 9.80 3.09 16.24
N SER A 98 9.01 2.19 16.84
CA SER A 98 9.24 1.79 18.21
C SER A 98 10.66 1.23 18.38
N PRO A 99 11.32 1.44 19.53
CA PRO A 99 12.69 0.98 19.77
C PRO A 99 12.80 -0.55 19.80
N ILE A 100 11.68 -1.23 20.05
CA ILE A 100 11.60 -2.69 20.09
C ILE A 100 10.98 -3.18 18.78
N THR A 101 11.59 -4.20 18.18
CA THR A 101 10.98 -4.98 17.09
C THR A 101 10.21 -6.15 17.69
N TYR A 102 8.94 -6.25 17.33
CA TYR A 102 8.04 -7.32 17.74
C TYR A 102 7.88 -8.33 16.63
N HIS A 103 7.87 -9.62 16.97
CA HIS A 103 7.75 -10.71 16.00
C HIS A 103 6.47 -11.53 16.17
N THR A 104 5.88 -11.47 17.37
CA THR A 104 4.66 -12.23 17.68
C THR A 104 3.65 -11.36 18.42
N LEU A 105 2.37 -11.77 18.38
CA LEU A 105 1.34 -11.17 19.21
C LEU A 105 1.70 -11.25 20.70
N ARG A 106 2.31 -12.36 21.13
CA ARG A 106 2.73 -12.56 22.51
C ARG A 106 3.79 -11.54 22.97
N ASP A 107 4.68 -11.13 22.07
CA ASP A 107 5.67 -10.09 22.39
C ASP A 107 4.96 -8.76 22.64
N LEU A 108 4.02 -8.39 21.75
CA LEU A 108 3.18 -7.19 21.88
C LEU A 108 2.34 -7.20 23.18
N GLN A 109 1.82 -8.37 23.57
CA GLN A 109 1.00 -8.50 24.80
C GLN A 109 1.84 -8.45 26.07
N ARG A 110 3.06 -9.00 26.05
CA ARG A 110 3.95 -9.01 27.23
C ARG A 110 4.60 -7.67 27.51
N ARG A 111 4.96 -6.95 26.45
CA ARG A 111 5.64 -5.65 26.55
C ARG A 111 5.13 -4.71 25.46
N PRO A 112 3.88 -4.25 25.59
CA PRO A 112 3.29 -3.35 24.59
C PRO A 112 4.09 -2.05 24.48
N PHE A 113 4.07 -1.45 23.27
CA PHE A 113 4.50 -0.07 23.11
C PHE A 113 3.53 0.84 23.87
N GLU A 114 4.03 1.66 24.77
CA GLU A 114 3.20 2.57 25.56
C GLU A 114 2.69 3.72 24.68
N ALA A 115 1.38 3.88 24.58
CA ALA A 115 0.72 4.90 23.76
C ALA A 115 -0.58 5.38 24.41
N ASP A 116 -0.92 6.65 24.15
CA ASP A 116 -2.21 7.24 24.54
C ASP A 116 -3.33 6.78 23.62
N VAL A 117 -2.99 6.41 22.36
CA VAL A 117 -3.92 5.87 21.36
C VAL A 117 -3.18 4.81 20.53
N TYR A 118 -3.81 3.66 20.33
CA TYR A 118 -3.37 2.71 19.31
C TYR A 118 -4.15 2.93 18.02
N MET A 119 -3.45 2.90 16.90
CA MET A 119 -4.06 3.09 15.58
C MET A 119 -3.70 1.94 14.64
N THR A 120 -4.72 1.29 14.09
CA THR A 120 -4.53 0.47 12.89
C THR A 120 -4.42 1.41 11.70
N GLY A 121 -3.29 1.38 11.01
CA GLY A 121 -3.10 2.17 9.79
C GLY A 121 -3.73 1.53 8.56
N SER A 122 -3.52 2.14 7.43
CA SER A 122 -4.05 1.69 6.15
C SER A 122 -3.37 0.41 5.65
N ASP A 123 -3.76 0.03 4.44
CA ASP A 123 -3.40 -1.17 3.69
C ASP A 123 -4.24 -2.41 4.06
N GLN A 124 -4.02 -3.54 3.39
CA GLN A 124 -4.78 -4.79 3.60
C GLN A 124 -4.36 -5.51 4.89
N VAL A 125 -4.24 -4.76 5.97
CA VAL A 125 -3.78 -5.27 7.28
C VAL A 125 -4.73 -6.28 7.90
N TRP A 126 -5.97 -6.35 7.44
CA TRP A 126 -7.00 -7.32 7.84
C TRP A 126 -7.29 -8.38 6.77
N GLY A 127 -6.40 -8.48 5.77
CA GLY A 127 -6.56 -9.37 4.61
C GLY A 127 -6.30 -10.85 4.91
N VAL A 128 -6.83 -11.73 4.04
CA VAL A 128 -6.68 -13.21 4.16
C VAL A 128 -5.23 -13.70 4.03
N HIS A 129 -4.38 -12.91 3.39
CA HIS A 129 -2.98 -13.27 3.20
C HIS A 129 -2.14 -13.10 4.47
N ILE A 130 -2.73 -12.56 5.54
CA ILE A 130 -2.07 -12.36 6.82
C ILE A 130 -2.30 -13.60 7.69
N PRO A 131 -1.26 -14.34 8.08
CA PRO A 131 -1.39 -15.56 8.87
C PRO A 131 -2.05 -15.32 10.24
N ASN A 132 -1.85 -14.15 10.82
CA ASN A 132 -2.50 -13.71 12.05
C ASN A 132 -2.74 -12.20 11.98
N ILE A 133 -4.01 -11.80 11.91
CA ILE A 133 -4.42 -10.39 11.86
C ILE A 133 -4.61 -9.76 13.25
N GLU A 134 -4.54 -10.53 14.34
CA GLU A 134 -4.78 -10.00 15.69
C GLU A 134 -3.83 -8.86 16.10
N PRO A 135 -2.53 -8.85 15.76
CA PRO A 135 -1.69 -7.68 15.96
C PRO A 135 -2.25 -6.42 15.31
N TYR A 136 -2.76 -6.54 14.08
CA TYR A 136 -3.38 -5.44 13.33
C TYR A 136 -4.82 -5.14 13.75
N LEU A 137 -5.45 -6.01 14.53
CA LEU A 137 -6.69 -5.76 15.28
C LEU A 137 -6.41 -5.21 16.68
N LEU A 138 -5.14 -4.81 16.96
CA LEU A 138 -4.69 -4.21 18.21
C LEU A 138 -5.05 -5.06 19.43
N ASN A 139 -4.90 -6.39 19.33
CA ASN A 139 -5.17 -7.31 20.44
C ASN A 139 -4.03 -7.34 21.47
N PHE A 140 -3.54 -6.16 21.83
CA PHE A 140 -2.50 -5.94 22.81
C PHE A 140 -2.71 -4.59 23.53
N GLY A 141 -1.84 -4.26 24.47
CA GLY A 141 -1.90 -3.03 25.25
C GLY A 141 -3.01 -3.04 26.31
N ARG A 142 -3.14 -1.94 27.00
CA ARG A 142 -4.13 -1.79 28.07
C ARG A 142 -5.55 -1.78 27.51
N PRO A 143 -6.53 -2.37 28.22
CA PRO A 143 -7.93 -2.41 27.76
C PRO A 143 -8.55 -1.03 27.55
N ASP A 144 -8.18 -0.07 28.39
CA ASP A 144 -8.69 1.30 28.45
C ASP A 144 -8.04 2.25 27.41
N THR A 145 -6.92 1.85 26.78
CA THR A 145 -6.29 2.66 25.74
C THR A 145 -7.20 2.69 24.49
N PRO A 146 -7.61 3.88 24.02
CA PRO A 146 -8.43 4.03 22.82
C PRO A 146 -7.78 3.39 21.59
N ARG A 147 -8.62 2.76 20.75
CA ARG A 147 -8.21 2.16 19.48
C ARG A 147 -8.97 2.79 18.33
N VAL A 148 -8.26 3.16 17.28
CA VAL A 148 -8.83 3.77 16.07
C VAL A 148 -8.28 3.01 14.86
N ALA A 149 -9.12 2.72 13.88
CA ALA A 149 -8.64 2.23 12.59
C ALA A 149 -8.80 3.35 11.56
N TYR A 150 -7.74 3.65 10.82
CA TYR A 150 -7.75 4.62 9.74
C TYR A 150 -7.46 3.96 8.40
N ALA A 151 -8.44 3.96 7.52
CA ALA A 151 -8.36 3.41 6.17
C ALA A 151 -7.86 1.95 6.12
N ALA A 152 -8.21 1.15 7.12
CA ALA A 152 -7.87 -0.27 7.16
C ALA A 152 -8.66 -1.04 6.08
N SER A 153 -8.08 -2.11 5.55
CA SER A 153 -8.71 -2.89 4.48
C SER A 153 -8.72 -4.37 4.81
N PHE A 154 -9.90 -5.00 4.60
CA PHE A 154 -10.04 -6.46 4.60
C PHE A 154 -9.70 -7.06 3.23
N GLY A 155 -9.88 -6.32 2.15
CA GLY A 155 -9.78 -6.81 0.78
C GLY A 155 -10.76 -7.92 0.45
N ARG A 156 -11.82 -8.11 1.25
CA ARG A 156 -12.86 -9.15 1.10
C ARG A 156 -14.08 -8.83 1.95
N VAL A 157 -15.18 -9.52 1.63
CA VAL A 157 -16.46 -9.45 2.37
C VAL A 157 -16.89 -10.81 2.97
N LYS A 158 -16.21 -11.89 2.57
CA LYS A 158 -16.52 -13.25 3.06
C LYS A 158 -15.55 -13.66 4.16
N PHE A 159 -16.08 -14.23 5.23
CA PHE A 159 -15.32 -14.66 6.42
C PHE A 159 -15.66 -16.11 6.76
N SER A 160 -14.68 -16.83 7.28
CA SER A 160 -14.86 -18.18 7.82
C SER A 160 -15.66 -18.14 9.13
N ARG A 161 -16.25 -19.28 9.52
CA ARG A 161 -16.95 -19.40 10.82
C ARG A 161 -16.06 -19.06 12.02
N HIS A 162 -14.77 -19.33 11.92
CA HIS A 162 -13.80 -18.98 12.96
C HIS A 162 -13.63 -17.46 13.04
N GLU A 163 -13.44 -16.79 11.92
CA GLU A 163 -13.28 -15.32 11.87
C GLU A 163 -14.53 -14.59 12.36
N LEU A 164 -15.71 -15.07 12.01
CA LEU A 164 -16.98 -14.51 12.51
C LEU A 164 -17.16 -14.64 14.03
N ARG A 165 -16.33 -15.44 14.71
CA ARG A 165 -16.32 -15.54 16.16
C ARG A 165 -15.28 -14.66 16.82
N TYR A 166 -14.05 -14.61 16.29
CA TYR A 166 -12.96 -13.93 17.00
C TYR A 166 -12.74 -12.46 16.58
N ILE A 167 -13.09 -12.06 15.34
CA ILE A 167 -12.90 -10.68 14.89
C ILE A 167 -13.89 -9.70 15.55
N PRO A 168 -15.21 -9.98 15.64
CA PRO A 168 -16.17 -9.03 16.18
C PRO A 168 -15.86 -8.54 17.62
N PRO A 169 -15.45 -9.40 18.57
CA PRO A 169 -15.04 -8.93 19.90
C PRO A 169 -13.88 -7.95 19.87
N LEU A 170 -12.94 -8.09 18.92
CA LEU A 170 -11.80 -7.20 18.78
C LEU A 170 -12.21 -5.88 18.13
N LEU A 171 -13.07 -5.90 17.11
CA LEU A 171 -13.60 -4.67 16.49
C LEU A 171 -14.39 -3.82 17.46
N ARG A 172 -15.19 -4.43 18.36
CA ARG A 172 -15.93 -3.69 19.39
C ARG A 172 -15.06 -2.92 20.40
N ARG A 173 -13.75 -3.18 20.43
CA ARG A 173 -12.79 -2.41 21.25
C ARG A 173 -12.37 -1.10 20.60
N TYR A 174 -12.70 -0.90 19.31
CA TYR A 174 -12.37 0.33 18.63
C TYR A 174 -13.36 1.44 18.97
N LYS A 175 -12.82 2.64 19.25
CA LYS A 175 -13.57 3.88 19.37
C LYS A 175 -14.20 4.28 18.02
N ALA A 176 -13.42 4.09 16.95
CA ALA A 176 -13.86 4.37 15.57
C ALA A 176 -13.13 3.48 14.57
N VAL A 177 -13.84 3.07 13.53
CA VAL A 177 -13.30 2.27 12.42
C VAL A 177 -13.53 3.00 11.10
N GLY A 178 -12.44 3.50 10.51
CA GLY A 178 -12.39 3.97 9.14
C GLY A 178 -11.84 2.88 8.22
N VAL A 179 -12.56 2.57 7.16
CA VAL A 179 -12.17 1.59 6.13
C VAL A 179 -11.93 2.29 4.80
N ARG A 180 -10.99 1.76 3.98
CA ARG A 180 -10.52 2.43 2.77
C ARG A 180 -11.45 2.28 1.56
N GLU A 181 -12.21 1.24 1.49
CA GLU A 181 -13.09 0.92 0.37
C GLU A 181 -14.50 0.53 0.82
N THR A 182 -15.49 0.68 -0.07
CA THR A 182 -16.90 0.38 0.21
C THR A 182 -17.14 -1.07 0.64
N SER A 183 -16.40 -2.02 0.05
CA SER A 183 -16.46 -3.42 0.48
C SER A 183 -15.98 -3.63 1.93
N GLY A 184 -15.20 -2.69 2.49
CA GLY A 184 -14.83 -2.67 3.90
C GLY A 184 -16.00 -2.35 4.81
N ILE A 185 -16.96 -1.50 4.39
CA ILE A 185 -18.22 -1.25 5.10
C ILE A 185 -19.04 -2.54 5.19
N GLU A 186 -19.23 -3.24 4.06
CA GLU A 186 -19.94 -4.52 4.02
C GLU A 186 -19.27 -5.58 4.91
N ALA A 187 -17.92 -5.61 4.90
CA ALA A 187 -17.15 -6.48 5.76
C ALA A 187 -17.40 -6.20 7.24
N CYS A 188 -17.39 -4.93 7.64
CA CYS A 188 -17.69 -4.51 9.01
C CYS A 188 -19.12 -4.86 9.42
N GLN A 189 -20.11 -4.64 8.55
CA GLN A 189 -21.50 -5.06 8.81
C GLN A 189 -21.60 -6.57 9.03
N THR A 190 -20.96 -7.38 8.17
CA THR A 190 -20.88 -8.84 8.31
C THR A 190 -20.25 -9.25 9.64
N LEU A 191 -19.25 -8.49 10.10
CA LEU A 191 -18.55 -8.67 11.38
C LEU A 191 -19.27 -8.00 12.56
N ARG A 192 -20.52 -7.56 12.38
CA ARG A 192 -21.36 -6.93 13.42
C ARG A 192 -20.77 -5.65 14.01
N TYR A 193 -20.15 -4.85 13.14
CA TYR A 193 -19.67 -3.49 13.44
C TYR A 193 -20.28 -2.52 12.41
N PRO A 194 -21.52 -2.04 12.62
CA PRO A 194 -22.25 -1.23 11.64
C PRO A 194 -21.75 0.22 11.52
N ASP A 195 -21.05 0.72 12.52
CA ASP A 195 -20.63 2.14 12.63
C ASP A 195 -19.30 2.45 11.89
N ALA A 196 -18.86 1.54 11.04
CA ALA A 196 -17.68 1.79 10.21
C ALA A 196 -17.99 2.85 9.15
N VAL A 197 -17.03 3.75 8.92
CA VAL A 197 -17.14 4.82 7.92
C VAL A 197 -16.06 4.67 6.85
N LEU A 198 -16.34 5.21 5.66
CA LEU A 198 -15.36 5.26 4.60
C LEU A 198 -14.36 6.39 4.88
N THR A 199 -13.08 6.05 4.90
CA THR A 199 -11.99 7.03 5.04
C THR A 199 -10.99 6.85 3.90
N PRO A 200 -10.47 7.94 3.33
CA PRO A 200 -9.54 7.83 2.21
C PRO A 200 -8.18 7.27 2.65
N ASP A 201 -7.43 6.75 1.68
CA ASP A 201 -6.04 6.33 1.90
C ASP A 201 -5.20 7.48 2.49
N PRO A 202 -4.33 7.23 3.48
CA PRO A 202 -3.58 8.30 4.14
C PRO A 202 -2.66 9.09 3.23
N THR A 203 -2.31 8.59 2.05
CA THR A 203 -1.50 9.36 1.09
C THR A 203 -2.19 10.66 0.65
N ILE A 204 -3.53 10.74 0.72
CA ILE A 204 -4.28 11.96 0.40
C ILE A 204 -4.14 13.05 1.48
N LEU A 205 -3.78 12.69 2.71
CA LEU A 205 -3.59 13.64 3.81
C LEU A 205 -2.42 14.60 3.57
N ARG A 206 -1.52 14.23 2.66
CA ARG A 206 -0.42 15.09 2.23
C ARG A 206 -0.78 15.82 0.94
N THR A 207 -0.38 17.10 0.86
CA THR A 207 -0.63 17.90 -0.33
C THR A 207 0.31 17.52 -1.48
N ARG A 208 -0.03 17.99 -2.68
CA ARG A 208 0.82 17.84 -3.87
C ARG A 208 2.21 18.41 -3.65
N GLU A 209 2.29 19.58 -3.02
CA GLU A 209 3.55 20.30 -2.73
C GLU A 209 4.41 19.51 -1.73
N GLN A 210 3.78 18.88 -0.74
CA GLN A 210 4.48 18.03 0.22
C GLN A 210 5.05 16.77 -0.44
N TRP A 211 4.31 16.15 -1.38
CA TRP A 211 4.81 15.02 -2.16
C TRP A 211 5.91 15.44 -3.13
N ASP A 212 5.77 16.62 -3.73
CA ASP A 212 6.79 17.19 -4.62
C ASP A 212 8.09 17.47 -3.86
N SER A 213 7.99 18.11 -2.70
CA SER A 213 9.14 18.34 -1.82
C SER A 213 9.86 17.04 -1.44
N LEU A 214 9.10 15.96 -1.15
CA LEU A 214 9.66 14.65 -0.84
C LEU A 214 10.38 14.02 -2.02
N SER A 215 9.96 14.29 -3.26
CA SER A 215 10.67 13.85 -4.46
C SER A 215 12.09 14.45 -4.57
N GLY A 216 12.34 15.56 -3.87
CA GLY A 216 13.64 16.25 -3.89
C GLY A 216 14.09 16.69 -5.28
N GLY A 217 13.15 16.98 -6.19
CA GLY A 217 13.42 17.34 -7.57
C GLY A 217 13.93 16.18 -8.44
N ARG A 218 13.85 14.94 -7.95
CA ARG A 218 14.30 13.76 -8.72
C ARG A 218 13.47 13.61 -10.00
N ASN A 219 14.18 13.44 -11.10
CA ASN A 219 13.59 13.11 -12.41
C ASN A 219 14.40 11.97 -13.02
N PRO A 220 13.87 10.75 -13.06
CA PRO A 220 14.60 9.62 -13.63
C PRO A 220 14.61 9.62 -15.17
N PHE A 221 13.73 10.39 -15.84
CA PHE A 221 13.76 10.54 -17.30
C PHE A 221 14.95 11.37 -17.76
N ARG A 222 15.54 10.99 -18.87
CA ARG A 222 16.81 11.57 -19.37
C ARG A 222 16.69 12.24 -20.73
N THR A 223 15.54 12.09 -21.40
CA THR A 223 15.31 12.63 -22.75
C THR A 223 14.09 13.53 -22.78
N ASP A 224 13.95 14.31 -23.85
CA ASP A 224 12.77 15.16 -24.10
C ASP A 224 11.66 14.43 -24.87
N LYS A 225 11.80 13.10 -25.06
CA LYS A 225 10.77 12.26 -25.66
C LYS A 225 9.54 12.19 -24.77
N THR A 226 8.43 11.68 -25.34
CA THR A 226 7.25 11.37 -24.51
C THR A 226 7.61 10.42 -23.37
N ARG A 227 7.41 10.85 -22.14
CA ARG A 227 7.82 10.13 -20.93
C ARG A 227 6.69 9.24 -20.42
N VAL A 228 6.88 7.95 -20.47
CA VAL A 228 5.90 6.97 -20.02
C VAL A 228 6.42 6.25 -18.77
N PHE A 229 5.72 6.39 -17.65
CA PHE A 229 6.01 5.62 -16.46
C PHE A 229 5.11 4.40 -16.37
N VAL A 230 5.71 3.23 -16.19
CA VAL A 230 5.01 1.95 -16.03
C VAL A 230 5.28 1.40 -14.65
N TYR A 231 4.24 1.20 -13.85
CA TYR A 231 4.36 0.54 -12.56
C TYR A 231 3.43 -0.66 -12.45
N SER A 232 4.03 -1.84 -12.33
CA SER A 232 3.34 -3.13 -12.33
C SER A 232 3.31 -3.76 -10.94
N CYS A 233 2.17 -4.38 -10.60
CA CYS A 233 2.01 -5.12 -9.35
C CYS A 233 1.44 -6.52 -9.64
N TYR A 234 2.19 -7.57 -9.28
CA TYR A 234 1.71 -8.96 -9.33
C TYR A 234 1.21 -9.43 -10.71
N LEU A 235 1.73 -8.88 -11.79
CA LEU A 235 1.46 -9.32 -13.16
C LEU A 235 2.63 -10.14 -13.71
N PRO A 236 2.41 -10.96 -14.74
CA PRO A 236 3.50 -11.57 -15.48
C PRO A 236 4.46 -10.51 -16.02
N LYS A 237 5.76 -10.83 -15.97
CA LYS A 237 6.83 -9.96 -16.46
C LYS A 237 6.53 -9.45 -17.87
N GLY A 238 6.77 -8.17 -18.10
CA GLY A 238 6.64 -7.55 -19.42
C GLY A 238 5.22 -7.22 -19.87
N THR A 239 4.17 -7.58 -19.09
CA THR A 239 2.78 -7.34 -19.51
C THR A 239 2.49 -5.85 -19.74
N LEU A 240 2.66 -4.99 -18.74
CA LEU A 240 2.43 -3.55 -18.89
C LEU A 240 3.51 -2.85 -19.74
N PRO A 241 4.81 -3.20 -19.62
CA PRO A 241 5.82 -2.65 -20.52
C PRO A 241 5.54 -2.89 -22.00
N ALA A 242 5.05 -4.07 -22.39
CA ALA A 242 4.66 -4.36 -23.78
C ALA A 242 3.55 -3.42 -24.26
N ILE A 243 2.53 -3.17 -23.42
CA ILE A 243 1.45 -2.22 -23.73
C ILE A 243 2.01 -0.79 -23.89
N ALA A 244 2.89 -0.35 -22.99
CA ALA A 244 3.51 0.97 -23.10
C ALA A 244 4.38 1.10 -24.36
N THR A 245 5.04 0.02 -24.76
CA THR A 245 5.85 -0.01 -26.01
C THR A 245 4.99 0.13 -27.25
N SER A 246 3.76 -0.37 -27.26
CA SER A 246 2.84 -0.29 -28.41
C SER A 246 2.22 1.10 -28.62
N LEU A 247 2.33 2.03 -27.65
CA LEU A 247 1.87 3.42 -27.81
C LEU A 247 2.59 4.08 -28.99
N SER A 248 1.93 5.00 -29.68
CA SER A 248 2.51 5.72 -30.81
C SER A 248 3.58 6.75 -30.40
N GLY A 249 4.42 7.15 -31.34
CA GLY A 249 5.44 8.18 -31.18
C GLY A 249 6.72 7.72 -30.47
N ASP A 250 7.73 8.60 -30.50
CA ASP A 250 9.00 8.39 -29.84
C ASP A 250 8.88 8.64 -28.34
N LYS A 251 9.33 7.69 -27.53
CA LYS A 251 9.09 7.72 -26.07
C LYS A 251 10.28 7.16 -25.29
N GLU A 252 10.40 7.64 -24.05
CA GLU A 252 11.23 7.05 -23.01
C GLU A 252 10.32 6.35 -22.02
N ILE A 253 10.55 5.05 -21.81
CA ILE A 253 9.74 4.23 -20.90
C ILE A 253 10.61 3.89 -19.68
N ILE A 254 10.14 4.27 -18.50
CA ILE A 254 10.70 3.83 -17.23
C ILE A 254 9.72 2.84 -16.61
N THR A 255 10.22 1.67 -16.26
CA THR A 255 9.43 0.59 -15.67
C THR A 255 9.89 0.29 -14.25
N ALA A 256 8.95 0.13 -13.34
CA ALA A 256 9.20 -0.41 -12.01
C ALA A 256 8.18 -1.52 -11.69
N ASP A 257 8.56 -2.47 -10.85
CA ASP A 257 7.72 -3.61 -10.50
C ASP A 257 7.93 -4.00 -9.03
N ILE A 258 6.88 -4.52 -8.39
CA ILE A 258 6.92 -4.94 -6.99
C ILE A 258 7.57 -6.32 -6.80
N VAL A 259 7.63 -7.15 -7.85
CA VAL A 259 8.00 -8.57 -7.75
C VAL A 259 9.30 -8.91 -8.49
N ASN A 260 9.61 -8.19 -9.58
CA ASN A 260 10.69 -8.58 -10.47
C ASN A 260 12.06 -8.04 -10.07
N ASP A 261 13.04 -8.94 -9.98
CA ASP A 261 14.48 -8.64 -9.80
C ASP A 261 15.20 -8.45 -11.14
N ASP A 262 14.45 -8.20 -12.20
CA ASP A 262 15.01 -8.10 -13.55
C ASP A 262 15.74 -6.77 -13.74
N PRO A 263 16.98 -6.76 -14.26
CA PRO A 263 17.70 -5.54 -14.62
C PRO A 263 16.97 -4.64 -15.62
N ALA A 264 15.97 -5.18 -16.37
CA ALA A 264 15.13 -4.38 -17.25
C ALA A 264 14.14 -3.48 -16.51
N TYR A 265 13.93 -3.68 -15.20
CA TYR A 265 13.11 -2.81 -14.37
C TYR A 265 13.99 -1.85 -13.57
N SER A 266 13.60 -0.59 -13.57
CA SER A 266 14.31 0.43 -12.81
C SER A 266 14.10 0.22 -11.31
N HIS A 267 15.21 0.12 -10.57
CA HIS A 267 15.21 0.07 -9.10
C HIS A 267 15.23 1.48 -8.54
N LEU A 268 14.08 2.14 -8.59
CA LEU A 268 13.95 3.52 -8.15
C LEU A 268 13.96 3.62 -6.62
N SER A 269 14.60 4.64 -6.07
CA SER A 269 14.35 5.05 -4.69
C SER A 269 12.89 5.52 -4.55
N ILE A 270 12.43 5.70 -3.32
CA ILE A 270 11.05 6.20 -3.09
C ILE A 270 10.90 7.60 -3.69
N GLU A 271 11.90 8.45 -3.55
CA GLU A 271 11.95 9.80 -4.09
C GLU A 271 11.96 9.80 -5.63
N GLU A 272 12.73 8.90 -6.23
CA GLU A 272 12.77 8.73 -7.69
C GLU A 272 11.46 8.15 -8.25
N TRP A 273 10.81 7.24 -7.51
CA TRP A 273 9.51 6.71 -7.90
C TRP A 273 8.44 7.82 -7.91
N ILE A 274 8.42 8.69 -6.88
CA ILE A 274 7.55 9.87 -6.86
C ILE A 274 7.88 10.78 -8.03
N GLY A 275 9.17 11.04 -8.27
CA GLY A 275 9.67 11.83 -9.38
C GLY A 275 9.30 11.23 -10.74
N ALA A 276 9.31 9.91 -10.89
CA ALA A 276 8.88 9.22 -12.11
C ALA A 276 7.40 9.50 -12.42
N VAL A 277 6.51 9.37 -11.45
CA VAL A 277 5.09 9.71 -11.63
C VAL A 277 4.94 11.20 -11.94
N LYS A 278 5.59 12.08 -11.17
CA LYS A 278 5.50 13.54 -11.34
C LYS A 278 5.93 14.02 -12.72
N ASN A 279 7.00 13.45 -13.25
CA ASN A 279 7.59 13.91 -14.53
C ASN A 279 7.10 13.12 -15.75
N ALA A 280 6.30 12.06 -15.58
CA ALA A 280 5.70 11.35 -16.68
C ALA A 280 4.68 12.22 -17.45
N ASP A 281 4.59 12.01 -18.76
CA ASP A 281 3.50 12.52 -19.59
C ASP A 281 2.32 11.56 -19.58
N TYR A 282 2.59 10.25 -19.44
CA TYR A 282 1.59 9.19 -19.29
C TYR A 282 2.00 8.16 -18.23
N VAL A 283 1.02 7.64 -17.50
CA VAL A 283 1.21 6.56 -16.52
C VAL A 283 0.39 5.33 -16.89
N VAL A 284 1.03 4.18 -16.96
CA VAL A 284 0.40 2.87 -17.23
C VAL A 284 0.60 1.98 -15.99
N THR A 285 -0.48 1.60 -15.33
CA THR A 285 -0.37 0.86 -14.07
C THR A 285 -1.55 -0.08 -13.81
N ASN A 286 -1.39 -0.94 -12.81
CA ASN A 286 -2.47 -1.68 -12.15
C ASN A 286 -2.42 -1.48 -10.62
N SER A 287 -1.64 -0.50 -10.15
CA SER A 287 -1.40 -0.23 -8.74
C SER A 287 -2.34 0.86 -8.22
N PHE A 288 -2.98 0.60 -7.08
CA PHE A 288 -3.77 1.60 -6.37
C PHE A 288 -2.94 2.86 -6.05
N HIS A 289 -1.78 2.71 -5.44
CA HIS A 289 -0.98 3.87 -5.05
C HIS A 289 -0.38 4.62 -6.24
N CYS A 290 0.01 3.93 -7.31
CA CYS A 290 0.46 4.61 -8.52
C CYS A 290 -0.68 5.45 -9.14
N THR A 291 -1.91 4.93 -9.12
CA THR A 291 -3.11 5.69 -9.51
C THR A 291 -3.29 6.94 -8.63
N MET A 292 -3.19 6.79 -7.30
CA MET A 292 -3.29 7.95 -6.39
C MET A 292 -2.24 9.02 -6.68
N PHE A 293 -0.99 8.63 -6.88
CA PHE A 293 0.06 9.60 -7.22
C PHE A 293 -0.12 10.22 -8.61
N SER A 294 -0.68 9.50 -9.58
CA SER A 294 -1.07 10.07 -10.88
C SER A 294 -2.12 11.16 -10.70
N LEU A 295 -3.09 10.94 -9.81
CA LEU A 295 -4.11 11.92 -9.45
C LEU A 295 -3.49 13.15 -8.76
N TYR A 296 -2.60 12.96 -7.76
CA TYR A 296 -1.98 14.08 -7.05
C TYR A 296 -1.16 14.99 -7.97
N PHE A 297 -0.50 14.42 -8.98
CA PHE A 297 0.31 15.17 -9.94
C PHE A 297 -0.41 15.53 -11.24
N ASN A 298 -1.72 15.28 -11.33
CA ASN A 298 -2.55 15.56 -12.51
C ASN A 298 -1.96 14.93 -13.78
N LYS A 299 -1.60 13.64 -13.70
CA LYS A 299 -1.01 12.90 -14.82
C LYS A 299 -2.05 12.07 -15.54
N PRO A 300 -2.16 12.16 -16.88
CA PRO A 300 -2.95 11.22 -17.65
C PRO A 300 -2.49 9.78 -17.37
N PHE A 301 -3.46 8.91 -17.07
CA PHE A 301 -3.16 7.54 -16.67
C PHE A 301 -4.18 6.55 -17.22
N VAL A 302 -3.77 5.30 -17.26
CA VAL A 302 -4.64 4.14 -17.48
C VAL A 302 -4.35 3.09 -16.41
N VAL A 303 -5.41 2.47 -15.91
CA VAL A 303 -5.32 1.41 -14.88
C VAL A 303 -5.87 0.11 -15.44
N PHE A 304 -5.09 -0.96 -15.35
CA PHE A 304 -5.52 -2.28 -15.80
C PHE A 304 -6.13 -3.10 -14.66
N LYS A 305 -7.30 -3.69 -14.93
CA LYS A 305 -7.99 -4.59 -13.99
C LYS A 305 -7.22 -5.89 -13.81
N TYR A 306 -7.10 -6.35 -12.58
CA TYR A 306 -6.66 -7.74 -12.34
C TYR A 306 -7.69 -8.72 -12.92
N ARG A 307 -7.20 -9.81 -13.51
CA ARG A 307 -8.07 -10.86 -14.03
C ARG A 307 -8.89 -11.50 -12.92
N PRO A 308 -10.14 -11.94 -13.20
CA PRO A 308 -10.95 -12.68 -12.24
C PRO A 308 -10.18 -13.88 -11.67
N GLY A 309 -10.27 -14.09 -10.36
CA GLY A 309 -9.56 -15.19 -9.67
C GLY A 309 -8.09 -14.91 -9.32
N TYR A 310 -7.48 -13.86 -9.89
CA TYR A 310 -6.13 -13.44 -9.56
C TYR A 310 -6.17 -12.09 -8.86
N CYS A 311 -5.89 -12.06 -7.57
CA CYS A 311 -5.90 -10.81 -6.77
C CYS A 311 -7.19 -9.97 -6.91
N GLY A 312 -8.36 -10.57 -7.10
CA GLY A 312 -9.63 -9.89 -7.42
C GLY A 312 -10.05 -8.80 -6.42
N SER A 313 -9.65 -8.92 -5.14
CA SER A 313 -9.84 -7.89 -4.12
C SER A 313 -9.05 -6.59 -4.39
N MET A 314 -8.06 -6.63 -5.28
CA MET A 314 -7.29 -5.45 -5.66
C MET A 314 -8.11 -4.49 -6.53
N ASN A 315 -9.05 -5.02 -7.34
CA ASN A 315 -9.92 -4.21 -8.19
C ASN A 315 -10.90 -3.36 -7.37
N THR A 316 -11.42 -3.87 -6.25
CA THR A 316 -12.44 -3.15 -5.46
C THR A 316 -11.95 -1.79 -4.93
N ARG A 317 -10.67 -1.67 -4.62
CA ARG A 317 -10.07 -0.42 -4.15
C ARG A 317 -9.94 0.61 -5.29
N LEU A 318 -9.52 0.14 -6.47
CA LEU A 318 -9.42 0.97 -7.67
C LEU A 318 -10.80 1.39 -8.15
N ASP A 319 -11.75 0.47 -8.16
CA ASP A 319 -13.15 0.74 -8.48
C ASP A 319 -13.75 1.81 -7.55
N SER A 320 -13.52 1.66 -6.24
CA SER A 320 -14.02 2.60 -5.23
C SER A 320 -13.50 4.01 -5.47
N ILE A 321 -12.19 4.19 -5.63
CA ILE A 321 -11.61 5.53 -5.79
C ILE A 321 -11.96 6.15 -7.16
N LEU A 322 -11.89 5.38 -8.24
CA LEU A 322 -12.18 5.89 -9.59
C LEU A 322 -13.65 6.22 -9.76
N SER A 323 -14.56 5.48 -9.12
CA SER A 323 -16.00 5.82 -9.09
C SER A 323 -16.25 7.11 -8.32
N GLN A 324 -15.63 7.32 -7.15
CA GLN A 324 -15.75 8.54 -6.38
C GLN A 324 -15.24 9.78 -7.15
N LEU A 325 -14.21 9.60 -7.99
CA LEU A 325 -13.62 10.66 -8.80
C LEU A 325 -14.25 10.77 -10.22
N ARG A 326 -15.21 9.92 -10.58
CA ARG A 326 -15.85 9.84 -11.91
C ARG A 326 -14.84 9.55 -13.04
N LEU A 327 -13.87 8.70 -12.77
CA LEU A 327 -12.79 8.31 -13.69
C LEU A 327 -12.81 6.80 -14.02
N THR A 328 -13.98 6.18 -14.02
CA THR A 328 -14.13 4.74 -14.28
C THR A 328 -13.73 4.33 -15.69
N ASP A 329 -13.75 5.25 -16.65
CA ASP A 329 -13.26 5.11 -18.02
C ASP A 329 -11.75 4.83 -18.09
N ARG A 330 -11.00 5.19 -17.03
CA ARG A 330 -9.56 4.91 -16.90
C ARG A 330 -9.24 3.50 -16.43
N PHE A 331 -10.24 2.73 -16.04
CA PHE A 331 -10.09 1.39 -15.47
C PHE A 331 -10.53 0.32 -16.47
N ILE A 332 -9.61 -0.15 -17.29
CA ILE A 332 -9.87 -1.04 -18.43
C ILE A 332 -9.44 -2.48 -18.18
N ALA A 333 -10.04 -3.42 -18.88
CA ALA A 333 -9.61 -4.82 -18.88
C ALA A 333 -8.39 -5.00 -19.79
N PHE A 334 -7.62 -6.09 -19.60
CA PHE A 334 -6.52 -6.41 -20.51
C PHE A 334 -6.98 -6.70 -21.95
N ASP A 335 -8.20 -7.20 -22.10
CA ASP A 335 -8.79 -7.47 -23.41
C ASP A 335 -9.12 -6.17 -24.19
N ASP A 336 -9.12 -5.01 -23.50
CA ASP A 336 -9.32 -3.67 -24.06
C ASP A 336 -7.99 -2.89 -24.20
N GLN A 337 -6.84 -3.55 -24.18
CA GLN A 337 -5.52 -2.89 -24.20
C GLN A 337 -5.27 -2.04 -25.46
N ASP A 338 -5.93 -2.31 -26.56
CA ASP A 338 -5.92 -1.53 -27.79
C ASP A 338 -6.49 -0.11 -27.59
N LYS A 339 -7.35 0.09 -26.59
CA LYS A 339 -7.90 1.40 -26.21
C LYS A 339 -6.95 2.26 -25.37
N THR A 340 -5.80 1.71 -24.96
CA THR A 340 -4.88 2.37 -24.00
C THR A 340 -4.49 3.77 -24.44
N GLU A 341 -4.10 3.96 -25.71
CA GLU A 341 -3.69 5.25 -26.23
C GLU A 341 -4.86 6.25 -26.25
N GLN A 342 -6.03 5.81 -26.66
CA GLN A 342 -7.25 6.64 -26.64
C GLN A 342 -7.56 7.08 -25.21
N VAL A 343 -7.54 6.18 -24.24
CA VAL A 343 -7.77 6.48 -22.84
C VAL A 343 -6.76 7.51 -22.32
N LEU A 344 -5.46 7.32 -22.59
CA LEU A 344 -4.42 8.24 -22.14
C LEU A 344 -4.56 9.64 -22.74
N ARG A 345 -4.98 9.74 -24.00
CA ARG A 345 -5.16 11.03 -24.71
C ARG A 345 -6.49 11.73 -24.40
N THR A 346 -7.48 11.02 -23.86
CA THR A 346 -8.75 11.63 -23.45
C THR A 346 -8.47 12.62 -22.29
N PRO A 347 -8.88 13.88 -22.41
CA PRO A 347 -8.67 14.87 -21.34
C PRO A 347 -9.35 14.47 -20.04
N ILE A 348 -8.74 14.86 -18.92
CA ILE A 348 -9.32 14.76 -17.57
C ILE A 348 -9.63 16.17 -17.09
N ASP A 349 -10.82 16.37 -16.54
CA ASP A 349 -11.12 17.60 -15.83
C ASP A 349 -10.43 17.59 -14.45
N TRP A 350 -9.21 18.11 -14.45
CA TRP A 350 -8.42 18.17 -13.24
C TRP A 350 -8.97 19.12 -12.20
N SER A 351 -9.80 20.11 -12.59
CA SER A 351 -10.44 21.00 -11.62
C SER A 351 -11.42 20.22 -10.75
N GLU A 352 -12.32 19.46 -11.38
CA GLU A 352 -13.29 18.62 -10.67
C GLU A 352 -12.58 17.53 -9.84
N VAL A 353 -11.55 16.87 -10.39
CA VAL A 353 -10.80 15.84 -9.69
C VAL A 353 -10.10 16.39 -8.44
N ASN A 354 -9.44 17.55 -8.56
CA ASN A 354 -8.72 18.15 -7.43
C ASN A 354 -9.69 18.62 -6.33
N GLU A 355 -10.87 19.17 -6.68
CA GLU A 355 -11.90 19.52 -5.70
C GLU A 355 -12.36 18.27 -4.91
N ARG A 356 -12.65 17.16 -5.61
CA ARG A 356 -13.03 15.89 -4.95
C ARG A 356 -11.93 15.33 -4.07
N LEU A 357 -10.68 15.42 -4.51
CA LEU A 357 -9.52 14.99 -3.70
C LEU A 357 -9.39 15.83 -2.43
N GLU A 358 -9.68 17.15 -2.50
CA GLU A 358 -9.66 18.01 -1.33
C GLU A 358 -10.80 17.71 -0.36
N ASP A 359 -12.00 17.41 -0.88
CA ASP A 359 -13.11 16.94 -0.05
C ASP A 359 -12.77 15.64 0.68
N MET A 360 -12.17 14.68 -0.03
CA MET A 360 -11.70 13.44 0.59
C MET A 360 -10.62 13.70 1.65
N ARG A 361 -9.71 14.64 1.41
CA ARG A 361 -8.67 15.03 2.40
C ARG A 361 -9.33 15.56 3.67
N ARG A 362 -10.35 16.44 3.54
CA ARG A 362 -11.12 16.95 4.69
C ARG A 362 -11.79 15.82 5.47
N ILE A 363 -12.46 14.88 4.79
CA ILE A 363 -13.08 13.71 5.44
C ILE A 363 -12.05 12.92 6.25
N GLY A 364 -10.87 12.67 5.68
CA GLY A 364 -9.80 11.97 6.37
C GLY A 364 -9.25 12.73 7.59
N ALA A 365 -9.07 14.04 7.45
CA ALA A 365 -8.61 14.93 8.50
C ALA A 365 -9.62 14.99 9.66
N ASP A 366 -10.89 15.24 9.35
CA ASP A 366 -11.97 15.33 10.34
C ASP A 366 -12.15 14.04 11.12
N PHE A 367 -12.03 12.89 10.43
CA PHE A 367 -12.09 11.60 11.09
C PHE A 367 -10.96 11.45 12.14
N LEU A 368 -9.74 11.81 11.77
CA LEU A 368 -8.59 11.73 12.69
C LEU A 368 -8.74 12.73 13.86
N GLU A 369 -9.10 13.98 13.58
CA GLU A 369 -9.25 15.02 14.61
C GLU A 369 -10.36 14.71 15.63
N THR A 370 -11.44 14.08 15.16
CA THR A 370 -12.55 13.69 16.04
C THR A 370 -12.22 12.48 16.91
N ASN A 371 -11.38 11.58 16.44
CA ASN A 371 -11.21 10.27 17.05
C ASN A 371 -9.88 10.09 17.82
N ILE A 372 -8.94 10.99 17.65
CA ILE A 372 -7.65 11.02 18.40
C ILE A 372 -7.69 11.97 19.63
#